data_2adc8a022b2195b70295655246bbc4f5
#
_entry.id   2adc8a022b2195b70295655246bbc4f5
#
_cell.length_a   1.000
_cell.length_b   1.000
_cell.length_c   1.000
_cell.angle_alpha   90.00
_cell.angle_beta   90.00
_cell.angle_gamma   90.00
#
_symmetry.space_group_name_H-M   'P 1'
#
loop_
_entity.id
_entity.type
_entity.pdbx_description
1 polymer ?
#
loop_
_entity_poly.entity_id
_entity_poly.type
_entity_poly.pdbx_seq_one_letter_code
_entity_poly.pdbx_strand_id
1 'polypeptide(L)'
;MKVLVINSGSSSLKFEFIDMESKETLAKGICERVGIQAPVFTYKNLVKDIKIDAKESKMDDHKMAIDLVLHTLTNSEYGVILTVEEIDAVGHR
;
A
#
# COMPACT_ATOMS: atom_id res chain seq x y z
N MET A 1 16.29 -5.04 -5.62
CA MET A 1 15.27 -4.16 -6.24
C MET A 1 13.94 -4.37 -5.56
N LYS A 2 13.35 -3.29 -5.09
CA LYS A 2 12.04 -3.34 -4.43
C LYS A 2 11.00 -2.65 -5.32
N VAL A 3 9.90 -3.34 -5.57
CA VAL A 3 8.88 -2.91 -6.53
C VAL A 3 7.53 -2.80 -5.84
N LEU A 4 6.84 -1.69 -6.06
CA LEU A 4 5.46 -1.50 -5.65
C LEU A 4 4.56 -1.85 -6.83
N VAL A 5 3.77 -2.90 -6.69
CA VAL A 5 2.83 -3.34 -7.73
C VAL A 5 1.43 -2.86 -7.35
N ILE A 6 0.78 -2.15 -8.27
CA ILE A 6 -0.55 -1.56 -8.06
C ILE A 6 -1.52 -2.14 -9.07
N ASN A 7 -2.69 -2.53 -8.59
CA ASN A 7 -3.81 -2.97 -9.42
C ASN A 7 -5.01 -2.10 -9.08
N SER A 8 -5.38 -1.18 -9.98
CA SER A 8 -6.45 -0.21 -9.77
C SER A 8 -7.75 -0.65 -10.41
N GLY A 9 -8.83 -0.59 -9.64
CA GLY A 9 -10.19 -0.68 -10.14
C GLY A 9 -10.86 0.70 -10.10
N SER A 10 -12.14 0.77 -10.46
CA SER A 10 -12.90 2.04 -10.48
C SER A 10 -12.99 2.67 -9.09
N SER A 11 -13.18 1.88 -8.05
CA SER A 11 -13.28 2.35 -6.66
C SER A 11 -12.39 1.55 -5.71
N SER A 12 -11.32 0.94 -6.24
CA SER A 12 -10.40 0.16 -5.42
C SER A 12 -8.96 0.31 -5.91
N LEU A 13 -8.03 0.01 -5.01
CA LEU A 13 -6.61 -0.03 -5.35
C LEU A 13 -5.97 -1.10 -4.48
N LYS A 14 -5.50 -2.16 -5.12
CA LYS A 14 -4.79 -3.24 -4.45
C LYS A 14 -3.30 -3.06 -4.68
N PHE A 15 -2.48 -3.35 -3.68
CA PHE A 15 -1.04 -3.18 -3.83
C PHE A 15 -0.25 -4.28 -3.12
N GLU A 16 0.95 -4.53 -3.65
CA GLU A 16 1.95 -5.39 -3.03
C GLU A 16 3.32 -4.72 -3.16
N PHE A 17 4.10 -4.76 -2.10
CA PHE A 17 5.48 -4.28 -2.11
C PHE A 17 6.40 -5.49 -2.02
N ILE A 18 7.20 -5.70 -3.06
CA ILE A 18 7.93 -6.95 -3.27
C ILE A 18 9.43 -6.69 -3.35
N ASP A 19 10.21 -7.50 -2.64
CA ASP A 19 11.66 -7.57 -2.83
C ASP A 19 11.94 -8.56 -3.95
N MET A 20 12.43 -8.05 -5.09
CA MET A 20 12.63 -8.88 -6.27
C MET A 20 13.85 -9.80 -6.17
N GLU A 21 14.77 -9.54 -5.25
CA GLU A 21 15.91 -10.44 -5.03
C GLU A 21 15.48 -11.72 -4.32
N SER A 22 14.76 -11.58 -3.22
CA SER A 22 14.22 -12.72 -2.47
C SER A 22 12.91 -13.23 -3.04
N LYS A 23 12.23 -12.43 -3.87
CA LYS A 23 10.88 -12.65 -4.40
C LYS A 23 9.81 -12.73 -3.31
N GLU A 24 10.08 -12.12 -2.17
CA GLU A 24 9.13 -12.08 -1.05
C GLU A 24 8.29 -10.82 -1.08
N THR A 25 7.01 -10.98 -0.76
CA THR A 25 6.13 -9.84 -0.52
C THR A 25 6.41 -9.30 0.87
N LEU A 26 6.84 -8.04 0.97
CA LEU A 26 7.16 -7.40 2.24
C LEU A 26 5.94 -6.78 2.90
N ALA A 27 5.04 -6.22 2.09
CA ALA A 27 3.79 -5.63 2.57
C ALA A 27 2.74 -5.72 1.48
N LYS A 28 1.48 -5.71 1.86
CA LYS A 28 0.36 -5.71 0.91
C LYS A 28 -0.86 -5.08 1.55
N GLY A 29 -1.81 -4.72 0.72
CA GLY A 29 -3.06 -4.17 1.21
C GLY A 29 -4.03 -3.83 0.12
N ILE A 30 -5.15 -3.26 0.53
CA ILE A 30 -6.20 -2.84 -0.38
C ILE A 30 -6.86 -1.57 0.14
N CYS A 31 -7.11 -0.64 -0.79
CA CYS A 31 -7.95 0.54 -0.58
C CYS A 31 -9.29 0.25 -1.22
N GLU A 32 -10.35 0.29 -0.45
CA GLU A 32 -11.70 0.01 -0.92
C GLU A 32 -12.59 1.23 -0.79
N ARG A 33 -13.60 1.34 -1.64
CA ARG A 33 -14.55 2.46 -1.66
C ARG A 33 -13.85 3.81 -1.89
N VAL A 34 -12.81 3.80 -2.71
CA VAL A 34 -12.07 5.02 -3.08
C VAL A 34 -12.99 5.93 -3.88
N GLY A 35 -13.09 7.18 -3.46
CA GLY A 35 -13.94 8.18 -4.13
C GLY A 35 -15.41 8.08 -3.80
N ILE A 36 -15.80 7.18 -2.90
CA ILE A 36 -17.19 7.04 -2.45
C ILE A 36 -17.25 7.10 -0.92
N GLN A 37 -18.45 6.95 -0.35
CA GLN A 37 -18.66 7.12 1.08
C GLN A 37 -17.95 6.03 1.88
N ALA A 38 -17.34 6.41 3.00
CA ALA A 38 -16.70 5.51 3.96
C ALA A 38 -15.60 4.63 3.32
N PRO A 39 -14.52 5.24 2.76
CA PRO A 39 -13.42 4.46 2.22
C PRO A 39 -12.70 3.67 3.32
N VAL A 40 -12.19 2.48 2.98
CA VAL A 40 -11.59 1.57 3.95
C VAL A 40 -10.20 1.16 3.49
N PHE A 41 -9.24 1.19 4.41
CA PHE A 41 -7.86 0.80 4.16
C PHE A 41 -7.50 -0.44 4.97
N THR A 42 -6.99 -1.46 4.30
CA THR A 42 -6.47 -2.68 4.92
C THR A 42 -5.02 -2.85 4.51
N TYR A 43 -4.16 -3.14 5.47
CA TYR A 43 -2.73 -3.21 5.24
C TYR A 43 -2.08 -4.28 6.10
N LYS A 44 -1.08 -4.97 5.57
CA LYS A 44 -0.29 -5.92 6.34
C LYS A 44 1.19 -5.76 6.02
N ASN A 45 2.00 -5.57 7.09
CA ASN A 45 3.45 -5.65 7.04
C ASN A 45 3.83 -7.09 7.33
N LEU A 46 4.31 -7.81 6.32
CA LEU A 46 4.62 -9.25 6.44
C LEU A 46 5.98 -9.49 7.11
N VAL A 47 6.83 -8.48 7.17
CA VAL A 47 8.13 -8.57 7.84
C VAL A 47 7.98 -8.51 9.35
N LYS A 48 7.20 -7.54 9.84
CA LYS A 48 6.98 -7.33 11.28
C LYS A 48 5.73 -8.02 11.81
N ASP A 49 4.90 -8.57 10.93
CA ASP A 49 3.61 -9.16 11.26
C ASP A 49 2.69 -8.17 11.98
N ILE A 50 2.60 -6.97 11.44
CA ILE A 50 1.74 -5.89 11.95
C ILE A 50 0.72 -5.57 10.85
N LYS A 51 -0.52 -5.29 11.26
CA LYS A 51 -1.58 -4.98 10.29
C LYS A 51 -2.43 -3.79 10.71
N ILE A 52 -3.06 -3.17 9.71
CA ILE A 52 -4.17 -2.23 9.87
C ILE A 52 -5.39 -2.96 9.32
N ASP A 53 -6.38 -3.21 10.16
CA ASP A 53 -7.51 -4.07 9.82
C ASP A 53 -8.74 -3.23 9.49
N ALA A 54 -9.02 -3.10 8.18
CA ALA A 54 -10.22 -2.46 7.65
C ALA A 54 -10.55 -1.11 8.31
N LYS A 55 -9.56 -0.21 8.34
CA LYS A 55 -9.70 1.10 8.97
C LYS A 55 -10.30 2.10 8.00
N GLU A 56 -11.38 2.80 8.41
CA GLU A 56 -11.93 3.89 7.63
C GLU A 56 -10.88 4.99 7.49
N SER A 57 -10.59 5.39 6.26
CA SER A 57 -9.54 6.35 5.95
C SER A 57 -9.98 7.21 4.77
N LYS A 58 -9.71 8.51 4.84
CA LYS A 58 -10.11 9.43 3.78
C LYS A 58 -9.35 9.12 2.49
N MET A 59 -10.08 8.79 1.44
CA MET A 59 -9.54 8.54 0.10
C MET A 59 -10.55 9.05 -0.94
N ASP A 60 -10.46 10.34 -1.25
CA ASP A 60 -11.40 11.00 -2.17
C ASP A 60 -11.18 10.57 -3.62
N ASP A 61 -9.97 10.16 -3.94
CA ASP A 61 -9.58 9.70 -5.28
C ASP A 61 -8.40 8.74 -5.17
N HIS A 62 -7.97 8.18 -6.31
CA HIS A 62 -6.85 7.24 -6.34
C HIS A 62 -5.53 7.89 -5.96
N LYS A 63 -5.36 9.19 -6.19
CA LYS A 63 -4.15 9.90 -5.77
C LYS A 63 -4.01 9.89 -4.26
N MET A 64 -5.09 10.16 -3.54
CA MET A 64 -5.09 10.10 -2.07
C MET A 64 -4.85 8.68 -1.57
N ALA A 65 -5.40 7.67 -2.26
CA ALA A 65 -5.16 6.28 -1.91
C ALA A 65 -3.67 5.93 -2.05
N ILE A 66 -3.03 6.33 -3.14
CA ILE A 66 -1.60 6.11 -3.36
C ILE A 66 -0.77 6.85 -2.30
N ASP A 67 -1.12 8.09 -1.97
CA ASP A 67 -0.44 8.85 -0.92
C ASP A 67 -0.52 8.11 0.43
N LEU A 68 -1.67 7.55 0.76
CA LEU A 68 -1.85 6.77 1.98
C LEU A 68 -0.97 5.51 1.98
N VAL A 69 -0.89 4.82 0.84
CA VAL A 69 -0.02 3.64 0.69
C VAL A 69 1.44 4.03 0.95
N LEU A 70 1.92 5.12 0.33
CA LEU A 70 3.30 5.57 0.49
C LEU A 70 3.60 6.00 1.92
N HIS A 71 2.68 6.74 2.55
CA HIS A 71 2.82 7.14 3.95
C HIS A 71 2.87 5.92 4.87
N THR A 72 2.08 4.89 4.60
CA THR A 72 2.04 3.69 5.42
C THR A 72 3.33 2.88 5.26
N LEU A 73 3.83 2.73 4.03
CA LEU A 73 5.07 2.01 3.76
C LEU A 73 6.29 2.64 4.43
N THR A 74 6.27 3.95 4.63
CA THR A 74 7.37 4.71 5.24
C THR A 74 7.11 5.08 6.71
N ASN A 75 5.98 4.67 7.27
CA ASN A 75 5.62 4.94 8.66
C ASN A 75 6.56 4.19 9.60
N SER A 76 6.96 4.81 10.71
CA SER A 76 7.92 4.21 11.65
C SER A 76 7.37 2.97 12.35
N GLU A 77 6.06 2.85 12.49
CA GLU A 77 5.40 1.72 13.15
C GLU A 77 5.00 0.63 12.15
N TYR A 78 4.34 1.02 11.07
CA TYR A 78 3.74 0.07 10.11
C TYR A 78 4.60 -0.19 8.88
N GLY A 79 5.57 0.66 8.60
CA GLY A 79 6.32 0.62 7.35
C GLY A 79 7.39 -0.44 7.27
N VAL A 80 7.79 -0.74 6.05
CA VAL A 80 8.87 -1.67 5.73
C VAL A 80 10.09 -0.97 5.14
N ILE A 81 9.98 0.34 4.87
CA ILE A 81 11.07 1.17 4.34
C ILE A 81 11.12 2.49 5.11
N LEU A 82 12.22 3.20 5.01
CA LEU A 82 12.41 4.49 5.69
C LEU A 82 11.98 5.65 4.82
N THR A 83 12.22 5.58 3.52
CA THR A 83 11.91 6.65 2.57
C THR A 83 11.34 6.07 1.28
N VAL A 84 10.58 6.90 0.54
CA VAL A 84 10.03 6.49 -0.77
C VAL A 84 11.12 6.21 -1.81
N GLU A 85 12.32 6.72 -1.58
CA GLU A 85 13.45 6.48 -2.49
C GLU A 85 13.89 5.02 -2.51
N GLU A 86 13.50 4.23 -1.52
CA GLU A 86 13.76 2.79 -1.50
C GLU A 86 12.84 2.01 -2.44
N ILE A 87 11.84 2.66 -3.01
CA ILE A 87 10.98 2.06 -4.05
C ILE A 87 11.69 2.24 -5.39
N ASP A 88 12.20 1.16 -5.94
CA ASP A 88 12.99 1.20 -7.17
C ASP A 88 12.12 1.32 -8.43
N ALA A 89 10.92 0.78 -8.38
CA ALA A 89 9.99 0.84 -9.51
C ALA A 89 8.56 0.67 -9.04
N VAL A 90 7.62 1.17 -9.83
CA VAL A 90 6.18 1.00 -9.63
C VAL A 90 5.62 0.33 -10.87
N GLY A 91 4.98 -0.83 -10.67
CA GLY A 91 4.31 -1.55 -11.75
C GLY A 91 2.80 -1.44 -11.61
N HIS A 92 2.11 -1.41 -12.73
CA HIS A 92 0.64 -1.39 -12.79
C HIS A 92 0.15 -2.65 -13.50
N ARG A 93 -0.95 -3.18 -13.00
CA ARG A 93 -1.61 -4.31 -13.65
C ARG A 93 -2.98 -3.90 -14.16
#